data_0c85cfa481e58602dd7f26d7691f9894
#
_entry.id   0c85cfa481e58602dd7f26d7691f9894
#
_cell.length_a   1.000
_cell.length_b   1.000
_cell.length_c   1.000
_cell.angle_alpha   90.00
_cell.angle_beta   90.00
_cell.angle_gamma   90.00
#
_symmetry.space_group_name_H-M   'P 1'
#
loop_
_entity.id
_entity.type
_entity.pdbx_description
1 polymer ?
#
loop_
_entity_poly.entity_id
_entity_poly.type
_entity_poly.pdbx_seq_one_letter_code
_entity_poly.pdbx_strand_id
1 'polypeptide(L)'
;MKISTQTTRSQHRGFTLLEVLLVLAILIAIAAMVVPNIIGRGEEASKKITAINIANFEKAAQMYKIDKKVWPEGSTEDVVMLLMMVKDEQGRPRASYLEKIPMDAWDMPLQYQYPPPEQTGNTFKPLIWSAGPDRQEGTDDDITNIDELIKQQDGF
;
A
#
# COMPACT_ATOMS: atom_id res chain seq x y z
N MET A 1 -58.98 47.44 36.70
CA MET A 1 -57.58 47.06 36.71
C MET A 1 -57.29 46.36 35.40
N LYS A 2 -56.68 47.04 34.38
CA LYS A 2 -56.40 46.46 33.07
C LYS A 2 -54.93 46.05 33.06
N ILE A 3 -54.67 44.75 32.97
CA ILE A 3 -53.33 44.19 32.84
C ILE A 3 -52.97 44.15 31.34
N SER A 4 -52.00 44.98 30.95
CA SER A 4 -51.47 45.02 29.59
C SER A 4 -50.34 44.00 29.47
N THR A 5 -50.60 42.88 28.77
CA THR A 5 -49.58 41.89 28.42
C THR A 5 -48.79 42.40 27.20
N GLN A 6 -47.52 42.74 27.44
CA GLN A 6 -46.60 43.05 26.35
C GLN A 6 -46.02 41.73 25.78
N THR A 7 -46.39 41.47 24.54
CA THR A 7 -45.86 40.36 23.76
C THR A 7 -44.51 40.80 23.16
N THR A 8 -43.40 40.29 23.73
CA THR A 8 -42.06 40.45 23.16
C THR A 8 -41.96 39.62 21.87
N ARG A 9 -41.96 40.28 20.73
CA ARG A 9 -41.72 39.71 19.42
C ARG A 9 -40.22 39.36 19.34
N SER A 10 -39.85 38.06 19.41
CA SER A 10 -38.52 37.62 19.11
C SER A 10 -38.23 37.82 17.63
N GLN A 11 -37.30 38.69 17.28
CA GLN A 11 -36.82 38.86 15.92
C GLN A 11 -35.90 37.67 15.60
N HIS A 12 -36.37 36.73 14.80
CA HIS A 12 -35.51 35.72 14.18
C HIS A 12 -34.68 36.41 13.10
N ARG A 13 -33.42 36.60 13.36
CA ARG A 13 -32.44 37.04 12.36
C ARG A 13 -32.21 35.86 11.41
N GLY A 14 -32.74 35.97 10.18
CA GLY A 14 -32.39 35.02 9.10
C GLY A 14 -30.97 35.26 8.60
N PHE A 15 -30.29 34.21 8.19
CA PHE A 15 -28.98 34.29 7.53
C PHE A 15 -29.10 35.07 6.20
N THR A 16 -28.16 35.95 5.92
CA THR A 16 -28.07 36.64 4.65
C THR A 16 -27.39 35.75 3.60
N LEU A 17 -27.77 35.88 2.34
CA LEU A 17 -27.15 35.17 1.22
C LEU A 17 -25.65 35.47 1.14
N LEU A 18 -25.24 36.68 1.46
CA LEU A 18 -23.85 37.12 1.48
C LEU A 18 -23.05 36.41 2.58
N GLU A 19 -23.65 36.20 3.75
CA GLU A 19 -22.98 35.50 4.88
C GLU A 19 -22.69 34.02 4.55
N VAL A 20 -23.66 33.36 3.86
CA VAL A 20 -23.45 31.96 3.39
C VAL A 20 -22.39 31.91 2.30
N LEU A 21 -22.38 32.85 1.35
CA LEU A 21 -21.38 32.92 0.29
C LEU A 21 -19.98 33.17 0.86
N LEU A 22 -19.86 34.04 1.88
CA LEU A 22 -18.58 34.31 2.55
C LEU A 22 -18.05 33.06 3.25
N VAL A 23 -18.89 32.33 3.99
CA VAL A 23 -18.50 31.08 4.67
C VAL A 23 -18.06 30.03 3.66
N LEU A 24 -18.81 29.87 2.55
CA LEU A 24 -18.43 28.93 1.50
C LEU A 24 -17.08 29.30 0.86
N ALA A 25 -16.83 30.58 0.60
CA ALA A 25 -15.55 31.04 0.06
C ALA A 25 -14.38 30.72 0.98
N ILE A 26 -14.55 30.92 2.29
CA ILE A 26 -13.52 30.58 3.30
C ILE A 26 -13.31 29.06 3.36
N LEU A 27 -14.37 28.26 3.37
CA LEU A 27 -14.27 26.80 3.38
C LEU A 27 -13.55 26.27 2.15
N ILE A 28 -13.84 26.81 0.96
CA ILE A 28 -13.14 26.43 -0.29
C ILE A 28 -11.65 26.78 -0.21
N ALA A 29 -11.33 27.98 0.31
CA ALA A 29 -9.92 28.40 0.45
C ALA A 29 -9.13 27.47 1.40
N ILE A 30 -9.73 27.08 2.52
CA ILE A 30 -9.11 26.13 3.48
C ILE A 30 -9.01 24.74 2.85
N ALA A 31 -10.06 24.26 2.17
CA ALA A 31 -10.07 22.95 1.52
C ALA A 31 -8.96 22.85 0.45
N ALA A 32 -8.77 23.88 -0.36
CA ALA A 32 -7.75 23.93 -1.40
C ALA A 32 -6.30 23.82 -0.84
N MET A 33 -6.07 24.22 0.41
CA MET A 33 -4.76 24.14 1.05
C MET A 33 -4.52 22.77 1.71
N VAL A 34 -5.58 22.13 2.24
CA VAL A 34 -5.46 20.91 3.07
C VAL A 34 -5.50 19.63 2.23
N VAL A 35 -6.37 19.58 1.22
CA VAL A 35 -6.63 18.37 0.42
C VAL A 35 -5.36 17.81 -0.25
N PRO A 36 -4.50 18.59 -0.94
CA PRO A 36 -3.29 18.06 -1.58
C PRO A 36 -2.33 17.39 -0.61
N ASN A 37 -2.18 17.93 0.59
CA ASN A 37 -1.28 17.40 1.62
C ASN A 37 -1.72 16.04 2.18
N ILE A 38 -3.02 15.81 2.25
CA ILE A 38 -3.56 14.54 2.77
C ILE A 38 -3.39 13.43 1.73
N ILE A 39 -3.65 13.72 0.46
CA ILE A 39 -3.56 12.73 -0.64
C ILE A 39 -2.11 12.25 -0.81
N GLY A 40 -1.13 13.17 -0.85
CA GLY A 40 0.28 12.81 -1.00
C GLY A 40 0.83 11.95 0.15
N ARG A 41 0.43 12.24 1.39
CA ARG A 41 0.84 11.45 2.56
C ARG A 41 0.23 10.04 2.57
N GLY A 42 -1.00 9.90 2.08
CA GLY A 42 -1.67 8.60 1.94
C GLY A 42 -0.92 7.70 0.95
N GLU A 43 -0.51 8.23 -0.19
CA GLU A 43 0.25 7.49 -1.20
C GLU A 43 1.64 7.05 -0.70
N GLU A 44 2.35 7.95 -0.01
CA GLU A 44 3.65 7.60 0.59
C GLU A 44 3.52 6.50 1.66
N ALA A 45 2.45 6.54 2.47
CA ALA A 45 2.17 5.48 3.43
C ALA A 45 1.87 4.15 2.73
N SER A 46 1.10 4.15 1.64
CA SER A 46 0.79 2.97 0.84
C SER A 46 2.06 2.36 0.22
N LYS A 47 2.97 3.17 -0.32
CA LYS A 47 4.27 2.71 -0.84
C LYS A 47 5.11 2.04 0.25
N LYS A 48 5.16 2.62 1.46
CA LYS A 48 5.87 2.02 2.61
C LYS A 48 5.26 0.69 3.05
N ILE A 49 3.94 0.59 3.11
CA ILE A 49 3.24 -0.66 3.45
C ILE A 49 3.57 -1.74 2.41
N THR A 50 3.52 -1.39 1.12
CA THR A 50 3.86 -2.31 0.03
C THR A 50 5.31 -2.79 0.13
N ALA A 51 6.27 -1.90 0.39
CA ALA A 51 7.67 -2.28 0.59
C ALA A 51 7.85 -3.25 1.77
N ILE A 52 7.12 -3.06 2.88
CA ILE A 52 7.11 -3.99 4.01
C ILE A 52 6.55 -5.35 3.60
N ASN A 53 5.46 -5.39 2.82
CA ASN A 53 4.86 -6.63 2.37
C ASN A 53 5.78 -7.38 1.39
N ILE A 54 6.48 -6.69 0.51
CA ILE A 54 7.53 -7.24 -0.37
C ILE A 54 8.65 -7.86 0.48
N ALA A 55 9.16 -7.15 1.48
CA ALA A 55 10.20 -7.66 2.38
C ALA A 55 9.73 -8.90 3.17
N ASN A 56 8.48 -8.95 3.60
CA ASN A 56 7.91 -10.12 4.26
C ASN A 56 7.80 -11.32 3.32
N PHE A 57 7.43 -11.11 2.05
CA PHE A 57 7.39 -12.17 1.05
C PHE A 57 8.80 -12.70 0.73
N GLU A 58 9.78 -11.79 0.53
CA GLU A 58 11.18 -12.16 0.34
C GLU A 58 11.70 -13.00 1.52
N LYS A 59 11.39 -12.59 2.76
CA LYS A 59 11.77 -13.33 3.96
C LYS A 59 11.17 -14.74 4.00
N ALA A 60 9.92 -14.90 3.61
CA ALA A 60 9.27 -16.21 3.53
C ALA A 60 9.97 -17.12 2.49
N ALA A 61 10.28 -16.58 1.31
CA ALA A 61 11.02 -17.29 0.27
C ALA A 61 12.45 -17.65 0.73
N GLN A 62 13.09 -16.77 1.50
CA GLN A 62 14.41 -17.01 2.09
C GLN A 62 14.37 -18.13 3.16
N MET A 63 13.33 -18.18 3.99
CA MET A 63 13.15 -19.26 4.96
C MET A 63 12.97 -20.61 4.25
N TYR A 64 12.20 -20.66 3.16
CA TYR A 64 12.08 -21.83 2.30
C TYR A 64 13.47 -22.24 1.75
N LYS A 65 14.27 -21.30 1.24
CA LYS A 65 15.62 -21.55 0.74
C LYS A 65 16.53 -22.13 1.83
N ILE A 66 16.44 -21.65 3.06
CA ILE A 66 17.23 -22.18 4.19
C ILE A 66 16.87 -23.65 4.43
N ASP A 67 15.60 -24.01 4.40
CA ASP A 67 15.12 -25.37 4.64
C ASP A 67 15.40 -26.31 3.45
N LYS A 68 15.16 -25.84 2.23
CA LYS A 68 15.21 -26.67 1.01
C LYS A 68 16.52 -26.54 0.23
N LYS A 69 17.39 -25.57 0.57
CA LYS A 69 18.67 -25.24 -0.09
C LYS A 69 18.54 -24.69 -1.51
N VAL A 70 17.31 -24.40 -1.97
CA VAL A 70 16.99 -23.80 -3.25
C VAL A 70 15.92 -22.74 -3.08
N TRP A 71 15.91 -21.72 -3.95
CA TRP A 71 14.81 -20.78 -3.99
C TRP A 71 13.55 -21.47 -4.52
N PRO A 72 12.34 -21.03 -4.08
CA PRO A 72 11.11 -21.51 -4.70
C PRO A 72 11.07 -21.10 -6.18
N GLU A 73 10.67 -22.02 -7.04
CA GLU A 73 10.58 -21.83 -8.49
C GLU A 73 9.14 -22.07 -8.97
N GLY A 74 8.73 -21.40 -10.04
CA GLY A 74 7.40 -21.51 -10.63
C GLY A 74 6.73 -20.16 -10.84
N SER A 75 5.44 -20.18 -11.16
CA SER A 75 4.62 -18.96 -11.22
C SER A 75 4.45 -18.34 -9.82
N THR A 76 4.04 -17.09 -9.76
CA THR A 76 3.75 -16.43 -8.47
C THR A 76 2.74 -17.24 -7.64
N GLU A 77 1.69 -17.75 -8.26
CA GLU A 77 0.64 -18.54 -7.62
C GLU A 77 1.19 -19.85 -7.06
N ASP A 78 2.03 -20.56 -7.83
CA ASP A 78 2.65 -21.81 -7.40
C ASP A 78 3.57 -21.58 -6.19
N VAL A 79 4.37 -20.52 -6.22
CA VAL A 79 5.27 -20.15 -5.14
C VAL A 79 4.49 -19.75 -3.87
N VAL A 80 3.44 -18.95 -4.01
CA VAL A 80 2.58 -18.58 -2.87
C VAL A 80 1.94 -19.82 -2.26
N MET A 81 1.40 -20.72 -3.09
CA MET A 81 0.79 -21.98 -2.62
C MET A 81 1.83 -22.88 -1.92
N LEU A 82 3.04 -22.98 -2.49
CA LEU A 82 4.16 -23.74 -1.92
C LEU A 82 4.56 -23.20 -0.55
N LEU A 83 4.61 -21.89 -0.37
CA LEU A 83 4.98 -21.23 0.89
C LEU A 83 3.86 -21.28 1.95
N MET A 84 2.60 -21.36 1.53
CA MET A 84 1.44 -21.49 2.42
C MET A 84 1.16 -22.93 2.85
N MET A 85 1.42 -23.92 1.97
CA MET A 85 1.09 -25.32 2.21
C MET A 85 2.35 -26.19 2.46
N VAL A 86 3.02 -25.91 3.58
CA VAL A 86 4.24 -26.67 3.93
C VAL A 86 3.88 -28.03 4.53
N LYS A 87 4.49 -29.09 3.99
CA LYS A 87 4.38 -30.45 4.53
C LYS A 87 5.77 -31.00 4.91
N ASP A 88 5.81 -31.84 5.94
CA ASP A 88 7.02 -32.58 6.27
C ASP A 88 7.26 -33.75 5.28
N GLU A 89 8.37 -34.49 5.48
CA GLU A 89 8.71 -35.65 4.64
C GLU A 89 7.69 -36.79 4.73
N GLN A 90 6.85 -36.80 5.75
CA GLN A 90 5.76 -37.75 5.94
C GLN A 90 4.41 -37.21 5.45
N GLY A 91 4.39 -36.01 4.80
CA GLY A 91 3.19 -35.40 4.25
C GLY A 91 2.31 -34.70 5.29
N ARG A 92 2.76 -34.54 6.54
CA ARG A 92 2.01 -33.87 7.61
C ARG A 92 2.15 -32.35 7.49
N PRO A 93 1.09 -31.57 7.79
CA PRO A 93 1.17 -30.12 7.77
C PRO A 93 2.25 -29.59 8.74
N ARG A 94 3.08 -28.67 8.29
CA ARG A 94 4.03 -27.88 9.10
C ARG A 94 3.59 -26.41 9.13
N ALA A 95 4.21 -25.63 10.00
CA ALA A 95 4.04 -24.18 9.98
C ALA A 95 4.41 -23.62 8.59
N SER A 96 3.51 -22.85 8.02
CA SER A 96 3.68 -22.21 6.72
C SER A 96 4.72 -21.09 6.81
N TYR A 97 5.42 -20.81 5.71
CA TYR A 97 6.30 -19.66 5.59
C TYR A 97 5.50 -18.38 5.33
N LEU A 98 4.30 -18.51 4.70
CA LEU A 98 3.33 -17.46 4.48
C LEU A 98 2.00 -17.83 5.12
N GLU A 99 1.39 -16.89 5.84
CA GLU A 99 0.06 -17.08 6.45
C GLU A 99 -1.09 -16.71 5.49
N LYS A 100 -0.83 -15.79 4.57
CA LYS A 100 -1.81 -15.29 3.61
C LYS A 100 -1.14 -14.91 2.28
N ILE A 101 -1.95 -14.76 1.24
CA ILE A 101 -1.50 -14.25 -0.06
C ILE A 101 -0.92 -12.84 0.15
N PRO A 102 0.34 -12.59 -0.29
CA PRO A 102 0.96 -11.29 -0.14
C PRO A 102 0.32 -10.28 -1.12
N MET A 103 -0.25 -9.22 -0.59
CA MET A 103 -0.90 -8.15 -1.34
C MET A 103 -0.15 -6.85 -1.12
N ASP A 104 -0.23 -5.95 -2.10
CA ASP A 104 0.20 -4.56 -1.93
C ASP A 104 -0.86 -3.71 -1.20
N ALA A 105 -0.63 -2.41 -1.08
CA ALA A 105 -1.55 -1.48 -0.42
C ALA A 105 -2.76 -1.07 -1.30
N TRP A 106 -2.79 -1.49 -2.55
CA TRP A 106 -3.87 -1.24 -3.52
C TRP A 106 -4.68 -2.52 -3.84
N ASP A 107 -4.54 -3.56 -2.97
CA ASP A 107 -5.23 -4.84 -3.08
C ASP A 107 -4.86 -5.65 -4.33
N MET A 108 -3.64 -5.47 -4.86
CA MET A 108 -3.09 -6.30 -5.93
C MET A 108 -2.12 -7.34 -5.35
N PRO A 109 -2.12 -8.59 -5.87
CA PRO A 109 -1.14 -9.59 -5.46
C PRO A 109 0.28 -9.16 -5.84
N LEU A 110 1.23 -9.33 -4.91
CA LEU A 110 2.65 -9.15 -5.23
C LEU A 110 3.09 -10.22 -6.21
N GLN A 111 3.96 -9.84 -7.14
CA GLN A 111 4.53 -10.72 -8.14
C GLN A 111 5.87 -11.29 -7.66
N TYR A 112 6.22 -12.48 -8.17
CA TYR A 112 7.44 -13.19 -7.84
C TYR A 112 8.07 -13.79 -9.09
N GLN A 113 9.39 -13.63 -9.26
CA GLN A 113 10.13 -14.26 -10.33
C GLN A 113 11.49 -14.76 -9.85
N TYR A 114 11.77 -16.04 -10.10
CA TYR A 114 13.09 -16.62 -9.94
C TYR A 114 13.38 -17.63 -11.06
N PRO A 115 14.56 -17.59 -11.72
CA PRO A 115 15.59 -16.57 -11.56
C PRO A 115 15.11 -15.17 -11.98
N PRO A 116 15.70 -14.11 -11.40
CA PRO A 116 15.35 -12.74 -11.80
C PRO A 116 15.80 -12.48 -13.24
N PRO A 117 15.16 -11.54 -13.98
CA PRO A 117 15.59 -11.15 -15.31
C PRO A 117 17.03 -10.62 -15.31
N GLU A 118 17.77 -10.84 -16.40
CA GLU A 118 19.18 -10.39 -16.52
C GLU A 118 19.36 -8.88 -16.36
N GLN A 119 18.34 -8.09 -16.72
CA GLN A 119 18.33 -6.64 -16.59
C GLN A 119 18.32 -6.12 -15.15
N THR A 120 17.95 -6.97 -14.17
CA THR A 120 17.90 -6.58 -12.76
C THR A 120 19.28 -6.57 -12.07
N GLY A 121 20.35 -6.78 -12.83
CA GLY A 121 21.69 -6.97 -12.28
C GLY A 121 21.87 -8.35 -11.66
N ASN A 122 23.10 -8.67 -11.28
CA ASN A 122 23.46 -10.00 -10.78
C ASN A 122 22.92 -10.24 -9.36
N THR A 123 21.63 -10.40 -9.22
CA THR A 123 21.00 -10.69 -7.95
C THR A 123 20.79 -12.19 -7.80
N PHE A 124 21.43 -12.78 -6.78
CA PHE A 124 21.24 -14.19 -6.39
C PHE A 124 19.95 -14.40 -5.58
N LYS A 125 18.99 -13.50 -5.71
CA LYS A 125 17.71 -13.52 -4.99
C LYS A 125 16.54 -13.29 -5.95
N PRO A 126 15.33 -13.75 -5.62
CA PRO A 126 14.17 -13.53 -6.47
C PRO A 126 13.84 -12.05 -6.60
N LEU A 127 13.29 -11.67 -7.75
CA LEU A 127 12.62 -10.40 -7.95
C LEU A 127 11.21 -10.51 -7.40
N ILE A 128 10.83 -9.55 -6.56
CA ILE A 128 9.48 -9.42 -6.01
C ILE A 128 9.03 -7.98 -6.22
N TRP A 129 7.84 -7.78 -6.81
CA TRP A 129 7.37 -6.43 -7.12
C TRP A 129 5.87 -6.27 -6.98
N SER A 130 5.44 -5.02 -6.93
CA SER A 130 4.08 -4.54 -7.05
C SER A 130 4.00 -3.57 -8.22
N ALA A 131 2.92 -3.64 -8.99
CA ALA A 131 2.61 -2.72 -10.09
C ALA A 131 2.22 -1.30 -9.59
N GLY A 132 2.36 -1.00 -8.30
CA GLY A 132 2.12 0.34 -7.76
C GLY A 132 0.66 0.81 -7.83
N PRO A 133 0.44 2.12 -7.65
CA PRO A 133 -0.90 2.71 -7.63
C PRO A 133 -1.62 2.69 -8.98
N ASP A 134 -0.90 2.70 -10.10
CA ASP A 134 -1.50 2.67 -11.44
C ASP A 134 -1.92 1.26 -11.89
N ARG A 135 -1.48 0.21 -11.16
CA ARG A 135 -1.77 -1.21 -11.41
C ARG A 135 -1.25 -1.70 -12.77
N GLN A 136 -0.21 -1.08 -13.31
CA GLN A 136 0.40 -1.45 -14.59
C GLN A 136 1.86 -1.85 -14.34
N GLU A 137 2.25 -3.04 -14.79
CA GLU A 137 3.63 -3.52 -14.65
C GLU A 137 4.56 -2.81 -15.63
N GLY A 138 5.78 -2.50 -15.19
CA GLY A 138 6.82 -1.90 -15.99
C GLY A 138 6.74 -0.38 -16.06
N THR A 139 6.14 0.26 -15.07
CA THR A 139 6.06 1.72 -14.95
C THR A 139 6.98 2.26 -13.85
N ASP A 140 7.18 3.59 -13.80
CA ASP A 140 8.10 4.24 -12.85
C ASP A 140 7.60 4.17 -11.39
N ASP A 141 6.36 3.78 -11.17
CA ASP A 141 5.76 3.65 -9.85
C ASP A 141 5.72 2.20 -9.34
N ASP A 142 6.27 1.24 -10.10
CA ASP A 142 6.54 -0.12 -9.62
C ASP A 142 7.43 -0.08 -8.37
N ILE A 143 7.12 -0.93 -7.41
CA ILE A 143 7.89 -1.05 -6.17
C ILE A 143 8.52 -2.44 -6.12
N THR A 144 9.85 -2.50 -6.01
CA THR A 144 10.59 -3.77 -6.06
C THR A 144 11.46 -3.98 -4.82
N ASN A 145 11.85 -5.24 -4.55
CA ASN A 145 12.82 -5.56 -3.50
C ASN A 145 14.29 -5.29 -3.91
N ILE A 146 14.50 -4.82 -5.14
CA ILE A 146 15.84 -4.59 -5.73
C ILE A 146 16.16 -3.10 -5.80
N ASP A 147 15.19 -2.20 -5.71
CA ASP A 147 15.36 -0.75 -5.84
C ASP A 147 16.40 -0.15 -4.88
N GLU A 148 16.51 -0.69 -3.66
CA GLU A 148 17.54 -0.27 -2.72
C GLU A 148 18.96 -0.66 -3.15
N LEU A 149 19.11 -1.74 -3.91
CA LEU A 149 20.41 -2.19 -4.43
C LEU A 149 20.83 -1.37 -5.65
N ILE A 150 19.89 -0.99 -6.51
CA ILE A 150 20.16 -0.14 -7.68
C ILE A 150 20.58 1.26 -7.21
N LYS A 151 19.89 1.84 -6.24
CA LYS A 151 20.25 3.15 -5.65
C LYS A 151 21.61 3.17 -4.97
N GLN A 152 22.12 2.04 -4.49
CA GLN A 152 23.47 1.94 -3.91
C GLN A 152 24.57 1.83 -4.99
N GLN A 153 24.25 1.38 -6.21
CA GLN A 153 25.21 1.30 -7.32
C GLN A 153 25.37 2.62 -8.07
N ASP A 154 24.33 3.45 -8.13
CA ASP A 154 24.34 4.75 -8.81
C ASP A 154 24.89 5.89 -7.91
N GLY A 155 25.31 5.60 -6.69
CA GLY A 155 25.81 6.55 -5.69
C GLY A 155 27.34 6.73 -5.62
N PHE A 156 28.08 6.47 -6.73
CA PHE A 156 29.53 6.76 -6.85
C PHE A 156 29.80 7.74 -8.00
#